data_046be5f03a56ef388440290187967855
#
_entry.id   046be5f03a56ef388440290187967855
#
_cell.length_a   1.000
_cell.length_b   1.000
_cell.length_c   1.000
_cell.angle_alpha   90.00
_cell.angle_beta   90.00
_cell.angle_gamma   90.00
#
_symmetry.space_group_name_H-M   'P 1'
#
loop_
_entity.id
_entity.type
_entity.pdbx_description
1 polymer ?
#
loop_
_entity_poly.entity_id
_entity_poly.type
_entity_poly.pdbx_seq_one_letter_code
_entity_poly.pdbx_strand_id
1 'polypeptide(L)'
;MKKYNVAVIGVGAVGIEMLRCLKQRNFPIGELRVFARSAREIEVDGQKYSVEAISPEGFIGIDIALFAGTEGEKGAAVTYAQDAIKRGAVVIDNGADFRMDPKVPLVVPEVNAKDINPIRDWLLAKKHRPEGRGLASDKPQGDGLASYSQSHSQSHKGIIANPNCSTIQMVVALWPIYKKVGIKRVIATTFQASSGAGKGAVDQLKEENIRIASGGYQNVQVNLENKAMPQQLAYNVFPHIGGFSDDDYTTEEWKMIRETHKIMHDPKIKISATTVRVPVRTGHSEAIYIETGKPLELEKIRGILSKAPGIIVIDDPKKNLYPMPKDAEGKDEVFVGRIRKDPFVKNGLWLWVVADNLLKGAAINAIQIAECVISK
;
A
#
# COMPACT_ATOMS: atom_id res chain seq x y z
N MET A 1 -21.46 6.97 -17.09
CA MET A 1 -20.03 6.77 -16.76
C MET A 1 -19.63 5.42 -17.31
N LYS A 2 -18.43 5.29 -17.91
CA LYS A 2 -17.95 4.00 -18.44
C LYS A 2 -17.71 3.04 -17.26
N LYS A 3 -18.14 1.78 -17.38
CA LYS A 3 -17.98 0.77 -16.35
C LYS A 3 -16.80 -0.16 -16.65
N TYR A 4 -16.19 -0.73 -15.64
CA TYR A 4 -15.03 -1.61 -15.74
C TYR A 4 -15.31 -2.93 -15.02
N ASN A 5 -14.87 -4.03 -15.61
CA ASN A 5 -14.93 -5.35 -14.95
C ASN A 5 -13.70 -5.50 -14.05
N VAL A 6 -13.96 -5.74 -12.79
CA VAL A 6 -12.94 -5.76 -11.73
C VAL A 6 -12.85 -7.16 -11.13
N ALA A 7 -11.64 -7.63 -10.94
CA ALA A 7 -11.36 -8.83 -10.16
C ALA A 7 -10.63 -8.47 -8.87
N VAL A 8 -11.04 -9.04 -7.73
CA VAL A 8 -10.31 -8.98 -6.46
C VAL A 8 -9.77 -10.37 -6.16
N ILE A 9 -8.45 -10.48 -6.04
CA ILE A 9 -7.74 -11.73 -5.84
C ILE A 9 -7.19 -11.81 -4.42
N GLY A 10 -7.77 -12.72 -3.64
CA GLY A 10 -7.50 -12.87 -2.21
C GLY A 10 -8.56 -12.21 -1.33
N VAL A 11 -9.07 -12.96 -0.35
CA VAL A 11 -10.13 -12.54 0.61
C VAL A 11 -9.62 -12.55 2.05
N GLY A 12 -8.36 -12.19 2.23
CA GLY A 12 -7.78 -11.85 3.53
C GLY A 12 -8.18 -10.44 3.97
N ALA A 13 -7.54 -9.91 5.02
CA ALA A 13 -7.86 -8.59 5.56
C ALA A 13 -7.85 -7.50 4.47
N VAL A 14 -6.79 -7.41 3.67
CA VAL A 14 -6.67 -6.40 2.60
C VAL A 14 -7.71 -6.60 1.50
N GLY A 15 -7.98 -7.84 1.07
CA GLY A 15 -8.97 -8.10 0.02
C GLY A 15 -10.40 -7.76 0.45
N ILE A 16 -10.74 -7.99 1.71
CA ILE A 16 -12.02 -7.56 2.29
C ILE A 16 -12.11 -6.03 2.29
N GLU A 17 -11.04 -5.34 2.70
CA GLU A 17 -11.02 -3.87 2.63
C GLU A 17 -11.08 -3.35 1.19
N MET A 18 -10.47 -4.03 0.22
CA MET A 18 -10.64 -3.68 -1.21
C MET A 18 -12.10 -3.73 -1.65
N LEU A 19 -12.84 -4.78 -1.26
CA LEU A 19 -14.28 -4.88 -1.57
C LEU A 19 -15.08 -3.73 -0.95
N ARG A 20 -14.78 -3.38 0.32
CA ARG A 20 -15.38 -2.23 1.00
C ARG A 20 -15.07 -0.92 0.28
N CYS A 21 -13.80 -0.68 -0.01
CA CYS A 21 -13.34 0.55 -0.66
C CYS A 21 -13.94 0.74 -2.05
N LEU A 22 -14.01 -0.31 -2.86
CA LEU A 22 -14.66 -0.26 -4.18
C LEU A 22 -16.11 0.22 -4.06
N LYS A 23 -16.86 -0.28 -3.06
CA LYS A 23 -18.25 0.11 -2.80
C LYS A 23 -18.35 1.54 -2.25
N GLN A 24 -17.59 1.88 -1.22
CA GLN A 24 -17.63 3.18 -0.53
C GLN A 24 -17.24 4.33 -1.48
N ARG A 25 -16.28 4.10 -2.37
CA ARG A 25 -15.81 5.08 -3.34
C ARG A 25 -16.63 5.11 -4.63
N ASN A 26 -17.72 4.31 -4.70
CA ASN A 26 -18.56 4.21 -5.89
C ASN A 26 -17.74 3.95 -7.18
N PHE A 27 -16.75 3.07 -7.09
CA PHE A 27 -15.93 2.71 -8.25
C PHE A 27 -16.84 2.22 -9.40
N PRO A 28 -16.65 2.66 -10.65
CA PRO A 28 -17.57 2.37 -11.76
C PRO A 28 -17.46 0.92 -12.23
N ILE A 29 -18.00 -0.02 -11.45
CA ILE A 29 -17.95 -1.45 -11.69
C ILE A 29 -19.02 -1.87 -12.70
N GLY A 30 -18.63 -2.63 -13.73
CA GLY A 30 -19.50 -3.40 -14.61
C GLY A 30 -19.81 -4.75 -14.01
N GLU A 31 -18.80 -5.58 -13.88
CA GLU A 31 -18.82 -6.88 -13.23
C GLU A 31 -17.76 -6.91 -12.14
N LEU A 32 -18.06 -7.53 -11.00
CA LEU A 32 -17.11 -7.78 -9.92
C LEU A 32 -16.98 -9.29 -9.71
N ARG A 33 -15.76 -9.80 -9.90
CA ARG A 33 -15.42 -11.19 -9.62
C ARG A 33 -14.43 -11.27 -8.46
N VAL A 34 -14.61 -12.23 -7.59
CA VAL A 34 -13.77 -12.42 -6.42
C VAL A 34 -13.12 -13.80 -6.46
N PHE A 35 -11.80 -13.85 -6.32
CA PHE A 35 -11.04 -15.08 -6.44
C PHE A 35 -10.25 -15.39 -5.17
N ALA A 36 -10.14 -16.70 -4.86
CA ALA A 36 -9.24 -17.21 -3.84
C ALA A 36 -8.72 -18.60 -4.26
N ARG A 37 -7.91 -19.23 -3.41
CA ARG A 37 -7.41 -20.61 -3.66
C ARG A 37 -8.52 -21.66 -3.78
N SER A 38 -9.65 -21.43 -3.11
CA SER A 38 -10.81 -22.32 -3.12
C SER A 38 -12.11 -21.52 -3.17
N ALA A 39 -13.09 -22.06 -3.91
CA ALA A 39 -14.42 -21.49 -4.01
C ALA A 39 -15.17 -21.55 -2.67
N ARG A 40 -15.89 -20.48 -2.35
CA ARG A 40 -16.75 -20.37 -1.16
C ARG A 40 -17.62 -19.11 -1.23
N GLU A 41 -18.57 -18.99 -0.33
CA GLU A 41 -19.24 -17.71 -0.08
C GLU A 41 -18.54 -16.98 1.06
N ILE A 42 -18.50 -15.66 0.97
CA ILE A 42 -18.11 -14.77 2.06
C ILE A 42 -19.18 -13.67 2.21
N GLU A 43 -19.24 -13.09 3.40
CA GLU A 43 -20.09 -11.94 3.67
C GLU A 43 -19.22 -10.77 4.14
N VAL A 44 -19.42 -9.61 3.54
CA VAL A 44 -18.75 -8.35 3.89
C VAL A 44 -19.84 -7.29 4.08
N ASP A 45 -19.99 -6.78 5.30
CA ASP A 45 -20.95 -5.75 5.67
C ASP A 45 -22.39 -6.05 5.20
N GLY A 46 -22.84 -7.30 5.42
CA GLY A 46 -24.18 -7.79 5.04
C GLY A 46 -24.34 -8.12 3.55
N GLN A 47 -23.32 -7.89 2.74
CA GLN A 47 -23.33 -8.27 1.32
C GLN A 47 -22.60 -9.60 1.11
N LYS A 48 -23.27 -10.55 0.46
CA LYS A 48 -22.69 -11.84 0.08
C LYS A 48 -21.91 -11.72 -1.22
N TYR A 49 -20.75 -12.39 -1.27
CA TYR A 49 -19.90 -12.49 -2.45
C TYR A 49 -19.62 -13.97 -2.72
N SER A 50 -19.84 -14.40 -3.96
CA SER A 50 -19.37 -15.70 -4.43
C SER A 50 -17.87 -15.58 -4.74
N VAL A 51 -17.07 -16.38 -4.07
CA VAL A 51 -15.63 -16.49 -4.29
C VAL A 51 -15.36 -17.70 -5.16
N GLU A 52 -14.74 -17.49 -6.30
CA GLU A 52 -14.36 -18.54 -7.24
C GLU A 52 -12.95 -19.04 -6.95
N ALA A 53 -12.67 -20.30 -7.31
CA ALA A 53 -11.29 -20.77 -7.35
C ALA A 53 -10.55 -20.04 -8.48
N ILE A 54 -9.37 -19.48 -8.15
CA ILE A 54 -8.59 -18.75 -9.15
C ILE A 54 -8.09 -19.67 -10.26
N SER A 55 -8.27 -19.25 -11.51
CA SER A 55 -7.73 -19.90 -12.69
C SER A 55 -7.34 -18.86 -13.75
N PRO A 56 -6.49 -19.21 -14.73
CA PRO A 56 -6.18 -18.31 -15.83
C PRO A 56 -7.43 -17.83 -16.59
N GLU A 57 -8.43 -18.69 -16.79
CA GLU A 57 -9.67 -18.39 -17.51
C GLU A 57 -10.54 -17.38 -16.77
N GLY A 58 -10.41 -17.33 -15.43
CA GLY A 58 -11.11 -16.36 -14.58
C GLY A 58 -10.87 -14.89 -14.96
N PHE A 59 -9.78 -14.59 -15.66
CA PHE A 59 -9.45 -13.22 -16.09
C PHE A 59 -10.04 -12.83 -17.45
N ILE A 60 -10.79 -13.72 -18.11
CA ILE A 60 -11.46 -13.36 -19.37
C ILE A 60 -12.46 -12.23 -19.12
N GLY A 61 -12.34 -11.15 -19.88
CA GLY A 61 -13.24 -9.99 -19.77
C GLY A 61 -12.93 -9.02 -18.60
N ILE A 62 -11.94 -9.31 -17.76
CA ILE A 62 -11.51 -8.41 -16.68
C ILE A 62 -10.68 -7.25 -17.25
N ASP A 63 -10.96 -6.05 -16.77
CA ASP A 63 -10.23 -4.82 -17.11
C ASP A 63 -9.15 -4.50 -16.06
N ILE A 64 -9.46 -4.72 -14.77
CA ILE A 64 -8.58 -4.42 -13.64
C ILE A 64 -8.58 -5.59 -12.68
N ALA A 65 -7.40 -6.12 -12.38
CA ALA A 65 -7.17 -7.19 -11.43
C ALA A 65 -6.41 -6.67 -10.20
N LEU A 66 -7.07 -6.67 -9.04
CA LEU A 66 -6.55 -6.20 -7.75
C LEU A 66 -6.06 -7.42 -6.96
N PHE A 67 -4.76 -7.58 -6.83
CA PHE A 67 -4.16 -8.63 -6.03
C PHE A 67 -3.95 -8.13 -4.59
N ALA A 68 -4.59 -8.78 -3.62
CA ALA A 68 -4.60 -8.34 -2.23
C ALA A 68 -3.31 -8.64 -1.45
N GLY A 69 -2.33 -9.25 -2.12
CA GLY A 69 -0.99 -9.49 -1.59
C GLY A 69 -0.85 -10.85 -0.89
N THR A 70 -0.13 -11.74 -1.55
CA THR A 70 0.60 -12.85 -0.97
C THR A 70 1.96 -12.81 -1.63
N GLU A 71 3.05 -12.93 -0.88
CA GLU A 71 4.42 -12.79 -1.36
C GLU A 71 5.08 -14.15 -1.62
N GLY A 72 6.16 -14.14 -2.42
CA GLY A 72 7.01 -15.29 -2.73
C GLY A 72 6.50 -16.17 -3.88
N GLU A 73 7.22 -17.24 -4.17
CA GLU A 73 6.99 -18.14 -5.32
C GLU A 73 5.56 -18.67 -5.46
N LYS A 74 4.84 -18.80 -4.33
CA LYS A 74 3.43 -19.21 -4.28
C LYS A 74 2.46 -18.02 -4.19
N GLY A 75 2.95 -16.79 -4.38
CA GLY A 75 2.15 -15.58 -4.40
C GLY A 75 1.16 -15.59 -5.58
N ALA A 76 -0.05 -15.13 -5.34
CA ALA A 76 -1.08 -15.11 -6.39
C ALA A 76 -0.67 -14.24 -7.58
N ALA A 77 -0.02 -13.09 -7.33
CA ALA A 77 0.42 -12.19 -8.39
C ALA A 77 1.59 -12.80 -9.20
N VAL A 78 2.56 -13.44 -8.56
CA VAL A 78 3.65 -14.14 -9.24
C VAL A 78 3.11 -15.22 -10.17
N THR A 79 2.08 -15.95 -9.72
CA THR A 79 1.49 -17.06 -10.47
C THR A 79 0.59 -16.59 -11.62
N TYR A 80 -0.27 -15.59 -11.40
CA TYR A 80 -1.39 -15.29 -12.29
C TYR A 80 -1.36 -13.91 -12.94
N ALA A 81 -0.47 -12.98 -12.55
CA ALA A 81 -0.47 -11.63 -13.12
C ALA A 81 -0.27 -11.65 -14.65
N GLN A 82 0.60 -12.53 -15.15
CA GLN A 82 0.85 -12.64 -16.58
C GLN A 82 -0.37 -13.18 -17.35
N ASP A 83 -1.16 -14.08 -16.75
CA ASP A 83 -2.39 -14.56 -17.36
C ASP A 83 -3.47 -13.49 -17.41
N ALA A 84 -3.59 -12.66 -16.37
CA ALA A 84 -4.47 -11.50 -16.35
C ALA A 84 -4.09 -10.50 -17.45
N ILE A 85 -2.80 -10.18 -17.59
CA ILE A 85 -2.29 -9.24 -18.59
C ILE A 85 -2.49 -9.76 -20.03
N LYS A 86 -2.19 -11.04 -20.28
CA LYS A 86 -2.43 -11.66 -21.61
C LYS A 86 -3.89 -11.57 -22.01
N ARG A 87 -4.82 -11.58 -21.06
CA ARG A 87 -6.26 -11.40 -21.28
C ARG A 87 -6.70 -9.93 -21.27
N GLY A 88 -5.73 -9.03 -21.10
CA GLY A 88 -5.90 -7.59 -21.25
C GLY A 88 -6.32 -6.85 -20.00
N ALA A 89 -6.16 -7.42 -18.82
CA ALA A 89 -6.34 -6.72 -17.57
C ALA A 89 -5.10 -5.87 -17.22
N VAL A 90 -5.32 -4.73 -16.56
CA VAL A 90 -4.27 -4.07 -15.76
C VAL A 90 -4.21 -4.74 -14.40
N VAL A 91 -3.02 -5.06 -13.94
CA VAL A 91 -2.78 -5.67 -12.63
C VAL A 91 -2.32 -4.60 -11.65
N ILE A 92 -2.95 -4.55 -10.48
CA ILE A 92 -2.50 -3.75 -9.32
C ILE A 92 -2.19 -4.73 -8.19
N ASP A 93 -0.93 -4.78 -7.78
CA ASP A 93 -0.43 -5.78 -6.84
C ASP A 93 0.03 -5.18 -5.52
N ASN A 94 -0.51 -5.68 -4.39
CA ASN A 94 -0.07 -5.33 -3.04
C ASN A 94 1.11 -6.19 -2.54
N GLY A 95 1.49 -7.24 -3.27
CA GLY A 95 2.67 -8.04 -2.95
C GLY A 95 3.98 -7.25 -3.09
N ALA A 96 5.06 -7.77 -2.53
CA ALA A 96 6.37 -7.15 -2.62
C ALA A 96 7.15 -7.52 -3.90
N ASP A 97 6.73 -8.60 -4.58
CA ASP A 97 7.54 -9.27 -5.60
C ASP A 97 7.88 -8.38 -6.80
N PHE A 98 6.99 -7.47 -7.19
CA PHE A 98 7.17 -6.58 -8.34
C PHE A 98 7.62 -5.16 -7.98
N ARG A 99 7.65 -4.78 -6.71
CA ARG A 99 7.90 -3.39 -6.28
C ARG A 99 9.21 -2.83 -6.77
N MET A 100 10.27 -3.63 -6.79
CA MET A 100 11.60 -3.19 -7.19
C MET A 100 11.96 -3.50 -8.66
N ASP A 101 11.06 -4.10 -9.43
CA ASP A 101 11.26 -4.28 -10.87
C ASP A 101 11.27 -2.91 -11.57
N PRO A 102 12.34 -2.57 -12.33
CA PRO A 102 12.45 -1.25 -12.96
C PRO A 102 11.38 -0.98 -14.04
N LYS A 103 10.73 -2.03 -14.56
CA LYS A 103 9.64 -1.92 -15.54
C LYS A 103 8.24 -1.88 -14.90
N VAL A 104 8.16 -1.97 -13.59
CA VAL A 104 6.90 -1.92 -12.84
C VAL A 104 6.85 -0.63 -12.04
N PRO A 105 5.93 0.31 -12.31
CA PRO A 105 5.78 1.51 -11.51
C PRO A 105 5.32 1.14 -10.10
N LEU A 106 5.93 1.76 -9.10
CA LEU A 106 5.58 1.67 -7.69
C LEU A 106 4.89 2.97 -7.29
N VAL A 107 3.58 2.93 -6.98
CA VAL A 107 2.76 4.14 -7.06
C VAL A 107 2.07 4.48 -5.73
N VAL A 108 2.23 5.73 -5.34
CA VAL A 108 1.40 6.44 -4.37
C VAL A 108 0.76 7.63 -5.09
N PRO A 109 -0.56 7.64 -5.32
CA PRO A 109 -1.21 8.64 -6.17
C PRO A 109 -0.94 10.09 -5.80
N GLU A 110 -0.81 10.41 -4.52
CA GLU A 110 -0.48 11.76 -4.03
C GLU A 110 0.96 12.19 -4.37
N VAL A 111 1.83 11.25 -4.74
CA VAL A 111 3.27 11.49 -4.97
C VAL A 111 3.62 11.41 -6.44
N ASN A 112 3.35 10.28 -7.08
CA ASN A 112 3.85 9.93 -8.41
C ASN A 112 2.79 9.30 -9.33
N ALA A 113 1.53 9.75 -9.28
CA ALA A 113 0.45 9.24 -10.13
C ALA A 113 0.80 9.23 -11.64
N LYS A 114 1.69 10.10 -12.09
CA LYS A 114 2.10 10.17 -13.51
C LYS A 114 2.84 8.92 -14.00
N ASP A 115 3.41 8.14 -13.10
CA ASP A 115 4.16 6.92 -13.45
C ASP A 115 3.28 5.83 -14.06
N ILE A 116 1.96 5.93 -13.88
CA ILE A 116 0.99 4.98 -14.48
C ILE A 116 0.55 5.35 -15.90
N ASN A 117 0.90 6.55 -16.40
CA ASN A 117 0.40 7.05 -17.67
C ASN A 117 0.54 6.04 -18.83
N PRO A 118 1.67 5.35 -19.02
CA PRO A 118 1.79 4.38 -20.12
C PRO A 118 0.78 3.23 -20.02
N ILE A 119 0.49 2.76 -18.80
CA ILE A 119 -0.47 1.67 -18.55
C ILE A 119 -1.90 2.17 -18.73
N ARG A 120 -2.20 3.37 -18.19
CA ARG A 120 -3.49 4.04 -18.35
C ARG A 120 -3.83 4.23 -19.83
N ASP A 121 -2.90 4.79 -20.60
CA ASP A 121 -3.11 5.11 -22.01
C ASP A 121 -3.33 3.83 -22.82
N TRP A 122 -2.62 2.73 -22.49
CA TRP A 122 -2.85 1.42 -23.05
C TRP A 122 -4.28 0.88 -22.77
N LEU A 123 -4.74 0.94 -21.51
CA LEU A 123 -6.09 0.48 -21.14
C LEU A 123 -7.19 1.30 -21.82
N LEU A 124 -7.02 2.62 -21.87
CA LEU A 124 -7.99 3.52 -22.50
C LEU A 124 -8.06 3.29 -24.01
N ALA A 125 -6.91 3.10 -24.68
CA ALA A 125 -6.86 2.79 -26.12
C ALA A 125 -7.55 1.46 -26.44
N LYS A 126 -7.36 0.42 -25.61
CA LYS A 126 -8.04 -0.88 -25.77
C LYS A 126 -9.57 -0.74 -25.75
N LYS A 127 -10.10 0.04 -24.83
CA LYS A 127 -11.57 0.22 -24.67
C LYS A 127 -12.23 1.13 -25.73
N HIS A 128 -11.45 1.80 -26.57
CA HIS A 128 -11.99 2.57 -27.70
C HIS A 128 -12.03 1.77 -29.01
N ARG A 129 -11.58 0.51 -29.03
CA ARG A 129 -11.72 -0.36 -30.22
C ARG A 129 -13.16 -0.87 -30.31
N PRO A 130 -13.76 -0.89 -31.50
CA PRO A 130 -15.07 -1.51 -31.74
C PRO A 130 -15.03 -2.98 -31.36
N GLU A 131 -16.08 -3.47 -30.70
CA GLU A 131 -16.26 -4.88 -30.39
C GLU A 131 -16.27 -5.66 -31.73
N GLY A 132 -15.41 -6.67 -31.89
CA GLY A 132 -15.42 -7.59 -33.03
C GLY A 132 -14.07 -7.98 -33.64
N ARG A 133 -12.93 -7.40 -33.19
CA ARG A 133 -11.61 -7.87 -33.64
C ARG A 133 -10.88 -8.59 -32.51
N GLY A 134 -10.94 -9.92 -32.52
CA GLY A 134 -10.21 -10.79 -31.61
C GLY A 134 -8.70 -10.60 -31.70
N LEU A 135 -8.00 -10.76 -30.59
CA LEU A 135 -6.53 -10.69 -30.47
C LEU A 135 -5.77 -11.81 -31.22
N ALA A 136 -6.45 -12.65 -32.01
CA ALA A 136 -5.89 -13.93 -32.50
C ALA A 136 -5.50 -13.97 -33.98
N SER A 137 -5.59 -12.91 -34.77
CA SER A 137 -5.33 -13.05 -36.20
C SER A 137 -4.63 -11.90 -36.94
N ASP A 138 -4.03 -10.93 -36.25
CA ASP A 138 -3.36 -9.86 -37.00
C ASP A 138 -1.85 -10.15 -37.14
N LYS A 139 -1.48 -10.74 -38.29
CA LYS A 139 -0.14 -10.55 -38.89
C LYS A 139 0.02 -9.05 -39.16
N PRO A 140 1.20 -8.46 -38.89
CA PRO A 140 1.40 -7.02 -39.00
C PRO A 140 1.36 -6.58 -40.46
N GLN A 141 0.27 -5.96 -40.88
CA GLN A 141 0.27 -5.04 -42.01
C GLN A 141 0.26 -3.61 -41.45
N GLY A 142 1.29 -2.90 -41.79
CA GLY A 142 1.76 -1.58 -41.45
C GLY A 142 0.72 -0.49 -41.15
N ASP A 143 0.24 -0.44 -39.92
CA ASP A 143 -0.44 0.73 -39.38
C ASP A 143 0.17 1.07 -38.01
N GLY A 144 0.54 2.32 -37.83
CA GLY A 144 1.34 2.82 -36.69
C GLY A 144 0.79 2.54 -35.27
N LEU A 145 -0.40 1.97 -35.15
CA LEU A 145 -1.05 1.57 -33.89
C LEU A 145 -0.60 0.18 -33.39
N ALA A 146 -0.21 -0.73 -34.29
CA ALA A 146 0.33 -2.05 -33.88
C ALA A 146 1.74 -1.92 -33.31
N SER A 147 2.54 -0.99 -33.86
CA SER A 147 3.87 -0.64 -33.32
C SER A 147 3.76 0.04 -31.96
N TYR A 148 2.73 0.87 -31.74
CA TYR A 148 2.47 1.54 -30.46
C TYR A 148 2.11 0.53 -29.34
N SER A 149 1.28 -0.48 -29.63
CA SER A 149 0.89 -1.51 -28.64
C SER A 149 2.05 -2.43 -28.27
N GLN A 150 2.90 -2.81 -29.23
CA GLN A 150 4.07 -3.67 -28.99
C GLN A 150 5.22 -2.93 -28.30
N SER A 151 5.47 -1.65 -28.65
CA SER A 151 6.49 -0.84 -27.99
C SER A 151 6.11 -0.51 -26.53
N HIS A 152 4.82 -0.29 -26.23
CA HIS A 152 4.35 -0.01 -24.88
C HIS A 152 4.30 -1.25 -23.99
N SER A 153 3.97 -2.45 -24.53
CA SER A 153 4.05 -3.70 -23.77
C SER A 153 5.49 -4.09 -23.39
N GLN A 154 6.49 -3.53 -24.08
CA GLN A 154 7.91 -3.71 -23.71
C GLN A 154 8.40 -2.68 -22.69
N SER A 155 7.74 -1.52 -22.54
CA SER A 155 8.12 -0.46 -21.61
C SER A 155 7.56 -0.64 -20.19
N HIS A 156 6.47 -1.39 -20.04
CA HIS A 156 5.85 -1.74 -18.76
C HIS A 156 5.28 -3.16 -18.84
N LYS A 157 5.26 -3.85 -17.71
CA LYS A 157 4.76 -5.25 -17.67
C LYS A 157 3.23 -5.36 -17.54
N GLY A 158 2.46 -4.27 -17.64
CA GLY A 158 1.02 -4.26 -17.37
C GLY A 158 0.68 -4.38 -15.88
N ILE A 159 1.69 -4.29 -15.02
CA ILE A 159 1.59 -4.37 -13.57
C ILE A 159 1.88 -3.00 -12.96
N ILE A 160 1.11 -2.61 -11.97
CA ILE A 160 1.37 -1.48 -11.08
C ILE A 160 1.54 -2.06 -9.67
N ALA A 161 2.66 -1.80 -9.04
CA ALA A 161 2.91 -2.24 -7.67
C ALA A 161 2.38 -1.21 -6.67
N ASN A 162 1.69 -1.71 -5.65
CA ASN A 162 1.27 -0.96 -4.48
C ASN A 162 2.36 -1.06 -3.42
N PRO A 163 2.86 0.07 -2.85
CA PRO A 163 3.99 0.05 -1.93
C PRO A 163 3.68 -0.60 -0.57
N ASN A 164 4.74 -0.72 0.23
CA ASN A 164 4.66 -1.11 1.62
C ASN A 164 3.84 -0.10 2.45
N CYS A 165 3.08 -0.59 3.44
CA CYS A 165 2.16 0.24 4.22
C CYS A 165 2.86 1.40 4.95
N SER A 166 4.00 1.15 5.59
CA SER A 166 4.78 2.21 6.25
C SER A 166 5.39 3.17 5.22
N THR A 167 5.87 2.67 4.08
CA THR A 167 6.37 3.54 3.01
C THR A 167 5.30 4.49 2.49
N ILE A 168 4.06 4.02 2.27
CA ILE A 168 2.98 4.86 1.74
C ILE A 168 2.74 6.07 2.64
N GLN A 169 2.49 5.85 3.94
CA GLN A 169 2.18 6.95 4.84
C GLN A 169 3.35 7.91 5.01
N MET A 170 4.58 7.40 5.05
CA MET A 170 5.79 8.21 5.12
C MET A 170 5.93 9.13 3.90
N VAL A 171 5.86 8.59 2.68
CA VAL A 171 6.07 9.40 1.46
C VAL A 171 4.94 10.40 1.24
N VAL A 172 3.68 10.07 1.60
CA VAL A 172 2.56 11.02 1.56
C VAL A 172 2.85 12.23 2.44
N ALA A 173 3.31 12.00 3.68
CA ALA A 173 3.66 13.08 4.61
C ALA A 173 4.88 13.89 4.16
N LEU A 174 5.90 13.24 3.58
CA LEU A 174 7.15 13.89 3.20
C LEU A 174 7.09 14.64 1.87
N TRP A 175 6.28 14.17 0.91
CA TRP A 175 6.24 14.70 -0.45
C TRP A 175 5.96 16.21 -0.54
N PRO A 176 4.96 16.78 0.16
CA PRO A 176 4.69 18.22 0.12
C PRO A 176 5.89 19.06 0.59
N ILE A 177 6.60 18.59 1.61
CA ILE A 177 7.80 19.25 2.15
C ILE A 177 8.95 19.13 1.15
N TYR A 178 9.16 17.92 0.61
CA TYR A 178 10.20 17.64 -0.37
C TYR A 178 10.07 18.55 -1.61
N LYS A 179 8.87 18.65 -2.18
CA LYS A 179 8.62 19.54 -3.32
C LYS A 179 8.96 21.02 -3.05
N LYS A 180 8.82 21.45 -1.80
CA LYS A 180 9.01 22.86 -1.45
C LYS A 180 10.46 23.22 -1.13
N VAL A 181 11.14 22.37 -0.39
CA VAL A 181 12.47 22.67 0.18
C VAL A 181 13.52 21.60 -0.03
N GLY A 182 13.15 20.45 -0.59
CA GLY A 182 13.99 19.25 -0.66
C GLY A 182 14.19 18.59 0.71
N ILE A 183 14.53 17.32 0.70
CA ILE A 183 14.90 16.54 1.89
C ILE A 183 16.25 15.88 1.59
N LYS A 184 17.20 16.02 2.50
CA LYS A 184 18.54 15.43 2.39
C LYS A 184 18.66 14.13 3.16
N ARG A 185 17.95 14.03 4.29
CA ARG A 185 18.01 12.87 5.19
C ARG A 185 16.66 12.62 5.80
N VAL A 186 16.36 11.34 6.00
CA VAL A 186 15.21 10.82 6.74
C VAL A 186 15.69 9.78 7.74
N ILE A 187 15.25 9.89 8.99
CA ILE A 187 15.37 8.84 10.00
C ILE A 187 13.94 8.54 10.44
N ALA A 188 13.49 7.30 10.24
CA ALA A 188 12.15 6.87 10.58
C ALA A 188 12.19 5.74 11.60
N THR A 189 11.41 5.88 12.68
CA THR A 189 11.09 4.78 13.57
C THR A 189 9.61 4.51 13.48
N THR A 190 9.24 3.29 13.11
CA THR A 190 7.84 2.89 12.99
C THR A 190 7.35 2.20 14.25
N PHE A 191 6.05 2.33 14.53
CA PHE A 191 5.30 1.63 15.56
C PHE A 191 4.14 0.94 14.85
N GLN A 192 4.38 -0.32 14.41
CA GLN A 192 3.48 -1.00 13.49
C GLN A 192 2.51 -1.92 14.22
N ALA A 193 1.23 -1.75 13.91
CA ALA A 193 0.13 -2.54 14.43
C ALA A 193 0.19 -4.02 14.00
N SER A 194 -0.40 -4.90 14.79
CA SER A 194 -0.43 -6.36 14.54
C SER A 194 -1.16 -6.73 13.26
N SER A 195 -2.16 -5.94 12.81
CA SER A 195 -2.90 -6.20 11.57
C SER A 195 -2.01 -6.21 10.31
N GLY A 196 -0.86 -5.52 10.34
CA GLY A 196 0.13 -5.55 9.27
C GLY A 196 0.77 -6.94 9.05
N ALA A 197 0.74 -7.80 10.06
CA ALA A 197 1.15 -9.20 9.96
C ALA A 197 -0.03 -10.17 9.75
N GLY A 198 -1.22 -9.65 9.45
CA GLY A 198 -2.40 -10.41 9.13
C GLY A 198 -3.22 -10.88 10.34
N LYS A 199 -4.28 -11.64 10.04
CA LYS A 199 -5.28 -12.09 11.04
C LYS A 199 -4.65 -12.85 12.21
N GLY A 200 -3.68 -13.73 11.95
CA GLY A 200 -3.04 -14.53 13.00
C GLY A 200 -2.38 -13.68 14.09
N ALA A 201 -1.73 -12.56 13.73
CA ALA A 201 -1.12 -11.66 14.69
C ALA A 201 -2.16 -10.86 15.50
N VAL A 202 -3.28 -10.50 14.89
CA VAL A 202 -4.42 -9.86 15.58
C VAL A 202 -5.06 -10.82 16.58
N ASP A 203 -5.28 -12.07 16.16
CA ASP A 203 -5.85 -13.12 17.03
C ASP A 203 -4.89 -13.42 18.19
N GLN A 204 -3.58 -13.52 17.94
CA GLN A 204 -2.56 -13.70 18.98
C GLN A 204 -2.58 -12.55 19.99
N LEU A 205 -2.59 -11.28 19.53
CA LEU A 205 -2.67 -10.13 20.43
C LEU A 205 -3.91 -10.17 21.32
N LYS A 206 -5.06 -10.53 20.75
CA LYS A 206 -6.32 -10.67 21.49
C LYS A 206 -6.23 -11.77 22.54
N GLU A 207 -5.73 -12.94 22.18
CA GLU A 207 -5.60 -14.08 23.09
C GLU A 207 -4.64 -13.79 24.23
N GLU A 208 -3.48 -13.19 23.95
CA GLU A 208 -2.50 -12.79 24.96
C GLU A 208 -3.09 -11.79 25.95
N ASN A 209 -3.85 -10.78 25.48
CA ASN A 209 -4.52 -9.82 26.36
C ASN A 209 -5.54 -10.50 27.29
N ILE A 210 -6.33 -11.45 26.77
CA ILE A 210 -7.31 -12.21 27.58
C ILE A 210 -6.58 -13.03 28.65
N ARG A 211 -5.51 -13.73 28.29
CA ARG A 211 -4.73 -14.55 29.24
C ARG A 211 -4.10 -13.70 30.34
N ILE A 212 -3.52 -12.55 30.01
CA ILE A 212 -2.92 -11.63 30.99
C ILE A 212 -3.98 -11.10 31.94
N ALA A 213 -5.15 -10.71 31.41
CA ALA A 213 -6.25 -10.22 32.24
C ALA A 213 -6.82 -11.28 33.19
N SER A 214 -6.78 -12.56 32.82
CA SER A 214 -7.35 -13.68 33.60
C SER A 214 -6.39 -14.28 34.63
N GLY A 215 -5.07 -14.25 34.36
CA GLY A 215 -4.10 -15.02 35.14
C GLY A 215 -2.87 -14.26 35.61
N GLY A 216 -2.79 -12.96 35.28
CA GLY A 216 -1.61 -12.12 35.57
C GLY A 216 -0.49 -12.28 34.53
N TYR A 217 0.37 -11.26 34.48
CA TYR A 217 1.44 -11.13 33.48
C TYR A 217 2.44 -12.30 33.48
N GLN A 218 2.71 -12.88 34.64
CA GLN A 218 3.70 -13.96 34.80
C GLN A 218 3.26 -15.31 34.23
N ASN A 219 1.97 -15.49 33.93
CA ASN A 219 1.41 -16.74 33.44
C ASN A 219 1.31 -16.80 31.89
N VAL A 220 1.76 -15.77 31.20
CA VAL A 220 1.81 -15.78 29.74
C VAL A 220 3.12 -16.44 29.27
N GLN A 221 3.28 -17.73 29.55
CA GLN A 221 4.25 -18.53 28.80
C GLN A 221 3.73 -18.72 27.40
N VAL A 222 4.41 -18.07 26.50
CA VAL A 222 4.06 -18.13 25.09
C VAL A 222 4.52 -19.47 24.53
N ASN A 223 3.61 -20.40 24.29
CA ASN A 223 3.93 -21.64 23.57
C ASN A 223 4.30 -21.28 22.13
N LEU A 224 5.58 -21.44 21.75
CA LEU A 224 6.16 -20.98 20.48
C LEU A 224 5.72 -21.78 19.25
N GLU A 225 5.10 -22.97 19.45
CA GLU A 225 4.84 -23.91 18.35
C GLU A 225 3.76 -23.47 17.37
N ASN A 226 2.90 -22.49 17.73
CA ASN A 226 1.79 -22.04 16.87
C ASN A 226 1.63 -20.50 16.80
N LYS A 227 2.71 -19.73 16.88
CA LYS A 227 2.62 -18.28 16.89
C LYS A 227 2.72 -17.68 15.52
N ALA A 228 1.89 -16.65 15.30
CA ALA A 228 1.98 -15.78 14.16
C ALA A 228 3.20 -14.81 14.24
N MET A 229 3.66 -14.51 15.48
CA MET A 229 4.78 -13.59 15.73
C MET A 229 5.90 -14.27 16.52
N PRO A 230 7.16 -13.88 16.30
CA PRO A 230 8.31 -14.49 16.98
C PRO A 230 8.36 -14.16 18.48
N GLN A 231 7.71 -13.08 18.90
CA GLN A 231 7.69 -12.61 20.28
C GLN A 231 6.27 -12.37 20.76
N GLN A 232 6.09 -12.28 22.08
CA GLN A 232 4.85 -11.83 22.69
C GLN A 232 4.49 -10.42 22.19
N LEU A 233 3.21 -10.21 21.83
CA LEU A 233 2.68 -8.93 21.39
C LEU A 233 2.14 -8.08 22.56
N ALA A 234 1.28 -8.69 23.38
CA ALA A 234 0.65 -7.95 24.48
C ALA A 234 1.66 -7.46 25.51
N TYR A 235 1.55 -6.19 25.90
CA TYR A 235 2.44 -5.53 26.86
C TYR A 235 3.93 -5.54 26.45
N ASN A 236 4.22 -5.61 25.15
CA ASN A 236 5.57 -5.68 24.64
C ASN A 236 5.75 -4.86 23.35
N VAL A 237 6.99 -4.47 23.07
CA VAL A 237 7.43 -3.92 21.80
C VAL A 237 8.71 -4.63 21.35
N PHE A 238 8.85 -4.91 20.08
CA PHE A 238 10.07 -5.53 19.56
C PHE A 238 10.45 -5.00 18.17
N PRO A 239 11.77 -4.71 17.96
CA PRO A 239 12.26 -4.10 16.72
C PRO A 239 12.57 -5.16 15.66
N HIS A 240 11.55 -5.92 15.26
CA HIS A 240 11.70 -7.02 14.32
C HIS A 240 10.43 -7.17 13.47
N ILE A 241 10.49 -6.70 12.22
CA ILE A 241 9.43 -6.88 11.23
C ILE A 241 10.05 -7.37 9.92
N GLY A 242 9.59 -8.54 9.46
CA GLY A 242 10.20 -9.25 8.35
C GLY A 242 11.43 -10.05 8.75
N GLY A 243 12.18 -10.59 7.79
CA GLY A 243 13.43 -11.31 8.03
C GLY A 243 14.62 -10.36 8.14
N PHE A 244 15.66 -10.76 8.86
CA PHE A 244 16.95 -10.05 8.86
C PHE A 244 17.74 -10.35 7.59
N SER A 245 18.42 -9.36 7.06
CA SER A 245 19.45 -9.48 6.02
C SER A 245 20.85 -9.51 6.63
N ASP A 246 21.88 -9.78 5.80
CA ASP A 246 23.26 -9.94 6.25
C ASP A 246 23.90 -8.68 6.87
N ASP A 247 23.27 -7.53 6.70
CA ASP A 247 23.67 -6.22 7.24
C ASP A 247 22.91 -5.80 8.48
N ASP A 248 22.25 -6.76 9.14
CA ASP A 248 21.43 -6.58 10.36
C ASP A 248 20.16 -5.72 10.19
N TYR A 249 19.89 -5.22 8.98
CA TYR A 249 18.61 -4.59 8.65
C TYR A 249 17.52 -5.64 8.43
N THR A 250 16.28 -5.30 8.77
CA THR A 250 15.15 -6.14 8.39
C THR A 250 14.71 -5.86 6.95
N THR A 251 14.03 -6.83 6.34
CA THR A 251 13.44 -6.66 5.01
C THR A 251 12.44 -5.51 4.98
N GLU A 252 11.74 -5.23 6.09
CA GLU A 252 10.81 -4.12 6.21
C GLU A 252 11.52 -2.76 6.17
N GLU A 253 12.64 -2.62 6.86
CA GLU A 253 13.47 -1.42 6.85
C GLU A 253 14.03 -1.15 5.44
N TRP A 254 14.49 -2.19 4.76
CA TRP A 254 14.93 -2.07 3.36
C TRP A 254 13.80 -1.69 2.41
N LYS A 255 12.55 -2.19 2.63
CA LYS A 255 11.39 -1.74 1.84
C LYS A 255 11.20 -0.23 1.99
N MET A 256 11.19 0.30 3.21
CA MET A 256 11.04 1.74 3.44
C MET A 256 12.11 2.57 2.71
N ILE A 257 13.36 2.13 2.72
CA ILE A 257 14.47 2.84 2.07
C ILE A 257 14.32 2.79 0.54
N ARG A 258 14.28 1.59 -0.02
CA ARG A 258 14.33 1.37 -1.48
C ARG A 258 13.07 1.84 -2.19
N GLU A 259 11.91 1.58 -1.59
CA GLU A 259 10.63 2.01 -2.15
C GLU A 259 10.50 3.54 -2.14
N THR A 260 10.93 4.21 -1.06
CA THR A 260 10.93 5.68 -1.00
C THR A 260 11.80 6.28 -2.11
N HIS A 261 13.01 5.77 -2.33
CA HIS A 261 13.87 6.22 -3.43
C HIS A 261 13.17 6.07 -4.80
N LYS A 262 12.48 4.95 -5.02
CA LYS A 262 11.77 4.68 -6.28
C LYS A 262 10.57 5.60 -6.45
N ILE A 263 9.73 5.75 -5.43
CA ILE A 263 8.50 6.56 -5.47
C ILE A 263 8.80 8.05 -5.62
N MET A 264 9.81 8.54 -4.90
CA MET A 264 10.19 9.97 -4.93
C MET A 264 11.17 10.31 -6.07
N HIS A 265 11.63 9.30 -6.85
CA HIS A 265 12.63 9.45 -7.93
C HIS A 265 13.92 10.13 -7.47
N ASP A 266 14.31 9.96 -6.21
CA ASP A 266 15.53 10.56 -5.66
C ASP A 266 16.33 9.58 -4.81
N PRO A 267 17.31 8.87 -5.42
CA PRO A 267 18.18 7.94 -4.70
C PRO A 267 19.23 8.65 -3.82
N LYS A 268 19.31 9.98 -3.85
CA LYS A 268 20.28 10.76 -3.06
C LYS A 268 19.80 11.05 -1.63
N ILE A 269 18.52 10.89 -1.35
CA ILE A 269 17.99 11.02 0.01
C ILE A 269 18.61 9.95 0.89
N LYS A 270 19.28 10.36 1.98
CA LYS A 270 19.83 9.43 2.96
C LYS A 270 18.73 8.96 3.89
N ILE A 271 18.38 7.69 3.85
CA ILE A 271 17.27 7.14 4.64
C ILE A 271 17.79 6.04 5.56
N SER A 272 17.41 6.10 6.83
CA SER A 272 17.54 5.01 7.79
C SER A 272 16.18 4.75 8.44
N ALA A 273 15.88 3.48 8.68
CA ALA A 273 14.64 3.09 9.33
C ALA A 273 14.90 2.08 10.45
N THR A 274 14.07 2.11 11.48
CA THR A 274 13.95 1.05 12.48
C THR A 274 12.48 0.70 12.59
N THR A 275 12.13 -0.57 12.36
CA THR A 275 10.74 -1.00 12.35
C THR A 275 10.39 -1.79 13.59
N VAL A 276 9.39 -1.30 14.34
CA VAL A 276 9.01 -1.83 15.64
C VAL A 276 7.58 -2.36 15.61
N ARG A 277 7.35 -3.58 16.07
CA ARG A 277 6.02 -4.14 16.32
C ARG A 277 5.53 -3.69 17.70
N VAL A 278 4.28 -3.20 17.75
CA VAL A 278 3.63 -2.73 18.97
C VAL A 278 2.28 -3.43 19.20
N PRO A 279 1.78 -3.47 20.46
CA PRO A 279 0.53 -4.12 20.83
C PRO A 279 -0.70 -3.28 20.46
N VAL A 280 -0.73 -2.80 19.23
CA VAL A 280 -1.85 -2.04 18.62
C VAL A 280 -2.49 -2.93 17.57
N ARG A 281 -3.82 -2.92 17.49
CA ARG A 281 -4.56 -3.76 16.54
C ARG A 281 -4.40 -3.26 15.10
N THR A 282 -4.73 -2.00 14.86
CA THR A 282 -4.76 -1.36 13.54
C THR A 282 -4.20 0.06 13.63
N GLY A 283 -3.59 0.54 12.56
CA GLY A 283 -2.98 1.86 12.47
C GLY A 283 -1.50 1.85 12.80
N HIS A 284 -0.65 2.16 11.80
CA HIS A 284 0.79 2.35 12.00
C HIS A 284 1.07 3.79 12.38
N SER A 285 2.01 3.96 13.31
CA SER A 285 2.55 5.26 13.67
C SER A 285 4.03 5.34 13.32
N GLU A 286 4.53 6.54 13.03
CA GLU A 286 5.92 6.77 12.70
C GLU A 286 6.44 8.05 13.34
N ALA A 287 7.57 7.95 14.01
CA ALA A 287 8.39 9.10 14.40
C ALA A 287 9.41 9.36 13.30
N ILE A 288 9.25 10.47 12.59
CA ILE A 288 10.08 10.78 11.43
C ILE A 288 10.88 12.04 11.70
N TYR A 289 12.20 11.92 11.61
CA TYR A 289 13.13 13.04 11.56
C TYR A 289 13.57 13.28 10.12
N ILE A 290 13.57 14.55 9.70
CA ILE A 290 14.10 14.95 8.40
C ILE A 290 15.07 16.10 8.50
N GLU A 291 16.07 16.12 7.61
CA GLU A 291 16.89 17.29 7.33
C GLU A 291 16.48 17.86 5.98
N THR A 292 15.96 19.08 6.00
CA THR A 292 15.52 19.76 4.76
C THR A 292 16.69 20.41 4.00
N GLY A 293 16.51 20.56 2.70
CA GLY A 293 17.52 21.22 1.85
C GLY A 293 17.66 22.72 2.13
N LYS A 294 16.54 23.36 2.49
CA LYS A 294 16.46 24.77 2.85
C LYS A 294 15.66 24.93 4.15
N PRO A 295 15.95 25.94 4.98
CA PRO A 295 15.17 26.20 6.19
C PRO A 295 13.72 26.51 5.86
N LEU A 296 12.81 26.08 6.72
CA LEU A 296 11.38 26.38 6.60
C LEU A 296 10.78 26.62 7.99
N GLU A 297 9.91 27.63 8.09
CA GLU A 297 9.23 27.94 9.34
C GLU A 297 8.08 26.94 9.60
N LEU A 298 7.85 26.61 10.89
CA LEU A 298 6.86 25.60 11.29
C LEU A 298 5.46 25.91 10.78
N GLU A 299 5.03 27.17 10.83
CA GLU A 299 3.71 27.58 10.33
C GLU A 299 3.56 27.34 8.81
N LYS A 300 4.66 27.57 8.06
CA LYS A 300 4.67 27.27 6.62
C LYS A 300 4.60 25.75 6.38
N ILE A 301 5.25 24.93 7.22
CA ILE A 301 5.19 23.47 7.14
C ILE A 301 3.76 23.00 7.41
N ARG A 302 3.12 23.47 8.50
CA ARG A 302 1.72 23.17 8.81
C ARG A 302 0.80 23.56 7.66
N GLY A 303 0.98 24.77 7.12
CA GLY A 303 0.20 25.26 5.98
C GLY A 303 0.39 24.48 4.69
N ILE A 304 1.59 23.94 4.43
CA ILE A 304 1.87 23.05 3.28
C ILE A 304 1.17 21.71 3.48
N LEU A 305 1.30 21.10 4.64
CA LEU A 305 0.70 19.79 4.97
C LEU A 305 -0.82 19.86 4.98
N SER A 306 -1.43 20.89 5.59
CA SER A 306 -2.88 21.05 5.66
C SER A 306 -3.56 21.26 4.29
N LYS A 307 -2.79 21.67 3.27
CA LYS A 307 -3.29 21.87 1.90
C LYS A 307 -2.96 20.67 0.98
N ALA A 308 -2.18 19.72 1.47
CA ALA A 308 -1.78 18.57 0.67
C ALA A 308 -2.91 17.53 0.58
N PRO A 309 -3.13 16.92 -0.60
CA PRO A 309 -4.11 15.87 -0.74
C PRO A 309 -3.74 14.65 0.13
N GLY A 310 -4.75 14.02 0.71
CA GLY A 310 -4.58 12.81 1.51
C GLY A 310 -3.95 13.03 2.89
N ILE A 311 -3.80 14.28 3.35
CA ILE A 311 -3.23 14.61 4.67
C ILE A 311 -4.23 15.38 5.53
N ILE A 312 -4.34 14.94 6.79
CA ILE A 312 -5.01 15.68 7.86
C ILE A 312 -3.97 16.05 8.91
N VAL A 313 -3.87 17.35 9.25
CA VAL A 313 -2.98 17.84 10.31
C VAL A 313 -3.75 17.94 11.62
N ILE A 314 -3.27 17.23 12.65
CA ILE A 314 -3.73 17.30 14.04
C ILE A 314 -2.52 17.66 14.90
N ASP A 315 -2.33 18.95 15.19
CA ASP A 315 -1.12 19.42 15.84
C ASP A 315 -1.38 20.60 16.80
N ASP A 316 -2.08 20.34 17.92
CA ASP A 316 -2.23 21.29 19.04
C ASP A 316 -1.80 20.64 20.37
N PRO A 317 -0.49 20.59 20.66
CA PRO A 317 0.03 19.96 21.88
C PRO A 317 -0.51 20.58 23.18
N LYS A 318 -0.92 21.85 23.17
CA LYS A 318 -1.48 22.53 24.35
C LYS A 318 -2.83 21.95 24.75
N LYS A 319 -3.57 21.41 23.78
CA LYS A 319 -4.85 20.72 23.98
C LYS A 319 -4.72 19.19 23.96
N ASN A 320 -3.51 18.65 23.99
CA ASN A 320 -3.23 17.21 23.82
C ASN A 320 -3.80 16.64 22.53
N LEU A 321 -3.86 17.43 21.43
CA LEU A 321 -4.33 17.00 20.14
C LEU A 321 -3.13 16.62 19.24
N TYR A 322 -3.06 15.35 18.92
CA TYR A 322 -2.07 14.72 18.05
C TYR A 322 -2.65 13.43 17.46
N PRO A 323 -2.16 12.94 16.30
CA PRO A 323 -2.66 11.73 15.70
C PRO A 323 -2.41 10.48 16.54
N MET A 324 -3.38 9.58 16.60
CA MET A 324 -3.27 8.28 17.24
C MET A 324 -3.83 7.17 16.32
N PRO A 325 -3.35 5.92 16.45
CA PRO A 325 -3.86 4.80 15.64
C PRO A 325 -5.38 4.64 15.67
N LYS A 326 -6.00 4.77 16.87
CA LYS A 326 -7.45 4.66 17.03
C LYS A 326 -8.25 5.73 16.27
N ASP A 327 -7.65 6.89 16.00
CA ASP A 327 -8.30 8.00 15.29
C ASP A 327 -8.13 7.85 13.77
N ALA A 328 -7.09 7.14 13.35
CA ALA A 328 -6.80 6.84 11.95
C ALA A 328 -7.51 5.56 11.45
N GLU A 329 -7.88 4.65 12.36
CA GLU A 329 -8.57 3.41 12.00
C GLU A 329 -9.88 3.73 11.25
N GLY A 330 -10.05 3.12 10.08
CA GLY A 330 -11.20 3.33 9.21
C GLY A 330 -11.17 4.63 8.39
N LYS A 331 -10.03 5.33 8.33
CA LYS A 331 -9.86 6.57 7.55
C LYS A 331 -8.93 6.38 6.36
N ASP A 332 -9.21 7.16 5.31
CA ASP A 332 -8.47 7.12 4.04
C ASP A 332 -7.18 7.96 4.07
N GLU A 333 -7.07 8.89 5.03
CA GLU A 333 -6.03 9.91 5.06
C GLU A 333 -4.83 9.49 5.92
N VAL A 334 -3.72 10.18 5.68
CA VAL A 334 -2.53 10.18 6.53
C VAL A 334 -2.63 11.35 7.51
N PHE A 335 -2.54 11.06 8.80
CA PHE A 335 -2.59 12.05 9.86
C PHE A 335 -1.18 12.48 10.26
N VAL A 336 -0.94 13.79 10.34
CA VAL A 336 0.36 14.35 10.68
C VAL A 336 0.22 15.31 11.86
N GLY A 337 1.09 15.17 12.83
CA GLY A 337 1.15 16.07 13.98
C GLY A 337 2.51 16.05 14.67
N ARG A 338 2.60 16.62 15.87
CA ARG A 338 3.84 16.75 16.63
C ARG A 338 4.96 17.37 15.79
N ILE A 339 4.60 18.33 14.94
CA ILE A 339 5.49 19.03 14.03
C ILE A 339 6.35 20.00 14.85
N ARG A 340 7.67 19.77 14.88
CA ARG A 340 8.60 20.55 15.69
C ARG A 340 9.99 20.60 15.10
N LYS A 341 10.69 21.72 15.30
CA LYS A 341 12.10 21.88 14.90
C LYS A 341 12.99 21.01 15.80
N ASP A 342 14.08 20.52 15.24
CA ASP A 342 15.18 19.98 16.02
C ASP A 342 15.91 21.15 16.72
N PRO A 343 16.19 21.06 18.03
CA PRO A 343 16.84 22.16 18.74
C PRO A 343 18.31 22.35 18.38
N PHE A 344 18.96 21.35 17.81
CA PHE A 344 20.40 21.33 17.55
C PHE A 344 20.74 21.42 16.04
N VAL A 345 19.83 20.98 15.18
CA VAL A 345 20.04 20.95 13.73
C VAL A 345 19.16 22.00 13.05
N LYS A 346 19.76 23.03 12.50
CA LYS A 346 19.08 24.23 11.91
C LYS A 346 17.95 23.87 10.94
N ASN A 347 18.12 22.84 10.14
CA ASN A 347 17.15 22.39 9.14
C ASN A 347 16.50 21.05 9.54
N GLY A 348 16.64 20.64 10.79
CA GLY A 348 16.06 19.44 11.38
C GLY A 348 14.59 19.64 11.72
N LEU A 349 13.77 18.66 11.38
CA LEU A 349 12.33 18.66 11.63
C LEU A 349 11.88 17.28 12.10
N TRP A 350 11.02 17.25 13.09
CA TRP A 350 10.33 16.04 13.56
C TRP A 350 8.86 16.08 13.18
N LEU A 351 8.35 14.94 12.73
CA LEU A 351 6.94 14.68 12.44
C LEU A 351 6.49 13.43 13.20
N TRP A 352 5.21 13.37 13.53
CA TRP A 352 4.52 12.17 13.93
C TRP A 352 3.44 11.88 12.92
N VAL A 353 3.50 10.70 12.28
CA VAL A 353 2.64 10.31 11.17
C VAL A 353 1.88 9.07 11.54
N VAL A 354 0.59 9.04 11.28
CA VAL A 354 -0.28 7.89 11.57
C VAL A 354 -1.23 7.64 10.41
N ALA A 355 -1.42 6.38 10.03
CA ALA A 355 -2.43 6.01 9.04
C ALA A 355 -2.98 4.60 9.32
N ASP A 356 -4.16 4.31 8.81
CA ASP A 356 -4.68 2.95 8.76
C ASP A 356 -3.88 2.14 7.75
N ASN A 357 -3.16 1.13 8.25
CA ASN A 357 -2.27 0.30 7.46
C ASN A 357 -2.99 -0.67 6.51
N LEU A 358 -4.26 -0.98 6.76
CA LEU A 358 -5.09 -1.82 5.88
C LEU A 358 -5.80 -1.00 4.81
N LEU A 359 -6.10 0.27 5.12
CA LEU A 359 -6.74 1.21 4.19
C LEU A 359 -5.71 2.00 3.40
N LYS A 360 -5.26 3.16 3.89
CA LYS A 360 -4.29 3.96 3.13
C LYS A 360 -2.99 3.20 2.90
N GLY A 361 -2.56 2.39 3.86
CA GLY A 361 -1.38 1.54 3.71
C GLY A 361 -1.51 0.39 2.69
N ALA A 362 -2.72 0.08 2.20
CA ALA A 362 -2.95 -1.05 1.30
C ALA A 362 -4.16 -0.83 0.36
N ALA A 363 -5.37 -1.13 0.84
CA ALA A 363 -6.56 -1.22 0.00
C ALA A 363 -6.93 0.10 -0.67
N ILE A 364 -6.99 1.20 0.07
CA ILE A 364 -7.31 2.53 -0.47
C ILE A 364 -6.28 2.97 -1.49
N ASN A 365 -4.99 2.82 -1.22
CA ASN A 365 -3.95 3.20 -2.18
C ASN A 365 -4.09 2.41 -3.49
N ALA A 366 -4.40 1.11 -3.42
CA ALA A 366 -4.63 0.29 -4.61
C ALA A 366 -5.88 0.74 -5.38
N ILE A 367 -6.97 1.09 -4.70
CA ILE A 367 -8.18 1.62 -5.35
C ILE A 367 -7.94 3.00 -5.96
N GLN A 368 -7.22 3.89 -5.27
CA GLN A 368 -6.82 5.20 -5.82
C GLN A 368 -5.93 5.03 -7.08
N ILE A 369 -5.03 4.04 -7.10
CA ILE A 369 -4.29 3.67 -8.32
C ILE A 369 -5.27 3.27 -9.43
N ALA A 370 -6.26 2.41 -9.13
CA ALA A 370 -7.27 2.01 -10.11
C ALA A 370 -8.09 3.20 -10.61
N GLU A 371 -8.47 4.13 -9.74
CA GLU A 371 -9.14 5.39 -10.11
C GLU A 371 -8.27 6.23 -11.07
N CYS A 372 -6.97 6.36 -10.79
CA CYS A 372 -6.05 7.06 -11.67
C CYS A 372 -5.90 6.36 -13.05
N VAL A 373 -5.93 5.03 -13.09
CA VAL A 373 -5.86 4.25 -14.34
C VAL A 373 -7.08 4.48 -15.24
N ILE A 374 -8.26 4.69 -14.65
CA ILE A 374 -9.50 4.90 -15.41
C ILE A 374 -9.84 6.38 -15.65
N SER A 375 -9.14 7.30 -14.99
CA SER A 375 -9.34 8.75 -15.19
C SER A 375 -8.78 9.19 -16.55
N LYS A 376 -9.50 10.14 -17.20
CA LYS A 376 -9.06 10.75 -18.46
C LYS A 376 -7.94 11.77 -18.24
#